data_7c547658edf2b98f92bdead913f6ffdf
#
_entry.id   7c547658edf2b98f92bdead913f6ffdf
#
_cell.length_a   1.000
_cell.length_b   1.000
_cell.length_c   1.000
_cell.angle_alpha   90.00
_cell.angle_beta   90.00
_cell.angle_gamma   90.00
#
_symmetry.space_group_name_H-M   'P 1'
#
loop_
_entity.id
_entity.type
_entity.pdbx_description
1 polymer ?
#
loop_
_entity_poly.entity_id
_entity_poly.type
_entity_poly.pdbx_seq_one_letter_code
_entity_poly.pdbx_strand_id
1 'polypeptide(L)'
;MTIHQRTWHVLMILWAAVIMVVSVIPGADLPSLSIWEPDKVMHVFVYAVMTFLTFQWFKSFSSLDSLNKKAFISVTVCILYGFIIELIQLILPTRSFDLLDELANSIGCLLSLTGILVFSSKRK
;
A
#
# COMPACT_ATOMS: atom_id res chain seq x y z
N MET A 1 -10.02 22.67 2.40
CA MET A 1 -10.02 21.30 1.82
C MET A 1 -11.37 21.06 1.15
N THR A 2 -11.39 20.81 -0.16
CA THR A 2 -12.64 20.53 -0.90
C THR A 2 -13.22 19.18 -0.51
N ILE A 3 -14.53 18.94 -0.84
CA ILE A 3 -15.17 17.63 -0.60
C ILE A 3 -14.38 16.52 -1.25
N HIS A 4 -13.94 16.70 -2.49
CA HIS A 4 -13.14 15.72 -3.23
C HIS A 4 -11.80 15.39 -2.54
N GLN A 5 -11.09 16.39 -2.01
CA GLN A 5 -9.86 16.20 -1.25
C GLN A 5 -10.11 15.41 0.04
N ARG A 6 -11.21 15.72 0.77
CA ARG A 6 -11.59 15.01 1.98
C ARG A 6 -11.89 13.54 1.70
N THR A 7 -12.59 13.24 0.62
CA THR A 7 -12.91 11.85 0.24
C THR A 7 -11.65 11.01 0.07
N TRP A 8 -10.67 11.47 -0.73
CA TRP A 8 -9.45 10.72 -0.94
C TRP A 8 -8.61 10.57 0.34
N HIS A 9 -8.57 11.61 1.16
CA HIS A 9 -7.89 11.59 2.45
C HIS A 9 -8.51 10.54 3.39
N VAL A 10 -9.83 10.55 3.53
CA VAL A 10 -10.56 9.60 4.39
C VAL A 10 -10.37 8.17 3.89
N LEU A 11 -10.53 7.93 2.58
CA LEU A 11 -10.35 6.59 2.00
C LEU A 11 -8.94 6.05 2.23
N MET A 12 -7.91 6.88 2.03
CA MET A 12 -6.52 6.50 2.25
C MET A 12 -6.26 6.16 3.73
N ILE A 13 -6.74 6.99 4.67
CA ILE A 13 -6.58 6.74 6.11
C ILE A 13 -7.33 5.48 6.55
N LEU A 14 -8.57 5.31 6.11
CA LEU A 14 -9.36 4.12 6.43
C LEU A 14 -8.68 2.84 5.92
N TRP A 15 -8.17 2.88 4.68
CA TRP A 15 -7.48 1.74 4.10
C TRP A 15 -6.18 1.42 4.85
N ALA A 16 -5.38 2.44 5.20
CA ALA A 16 -4.19 2.26 6.03
C ALA A 16 -4.55 1.66 7.40
N ALA A 17 -5.60 2.16 8.06
CA ALA A 17 -6.06 1.62 9.33
C ALA A 17 -6.51 0.15 9.21
N VAL A 18 -7.21 -0.23 8.13
CA VAL A 18 -7.60 -1.62 7.88
C VAL A 18 -6.36 -2.50 7.72
N ILE A 19 -5.36 -2.07 6.94
CA ILE A 19 -4.10 -2.81 6.78
C ILE A 19 -3.44 -3.00 8.15
N MET A 20 -3.28 -1.93 8.93
CA MET A 20 -2.67 -2.00 10.27
C MET A 20 -3.41 -2.99 11.17
N VAL A 21 -4.73 -2.88 11.28
CA VAL A 21 -5.55 -3.75 12.15
C VAL A 21 -5.41 -5.20 11.73
N VAL A 22 -5.56 -5.52 10.44
CA VAL A 22 -5.46 -6.90 9.94
C VAL A 22 -4.05 -7.47 10.14
N SER A 23 -3.02 -6.63 10.01
CA SER A 23 -1.62 -7.06 10.17
C SER A 23 -1.25 -7.37 11.62
N VAL A 24 -1.89 -6.74 12.61
CA VAL A 24 -1.57 -6.95 14.03
C VAL A 24 -2.51 -7.92 14.74
N ILE A 25 -3.68 -8.23 14.17
CA ILE A 25 -4.57 -9.28 14.71
C ILE A 25 -3.83 -10.62 14.69
N PRO A 26 -3.83 -11.37 15.82
CA PRO A 26 -3.25 -12.72 15.83
C PRO A 26 -3.83 -13.57 14.71
N GLY A 27 -3.00 -14.04 13.81
CA GLY A 27 -3.40 -15.01 12.80
C GLY A 27 -3.78 -16.31 13.50
N ALA A 28 -4.94 -16.88 13.18
CA ALA A 28 -5.12 -18.32 13.42
C ALA A 28 -4.00 -19.03 12.66
N ASP A 29 -3.40 -20.06 13.27
CA ASP A 29 -2.39 -20.92 12.65
C ASP A 29 -2.96 -21.51 11.34
N LEU A 30 -2.84 -20.75 10.26
CA LEU A 30 -3.16 -21.26 8.94
C LEU A 30 -1.95 -22.09 8.50
N PRO A 31 -2.15 -23.39 8.17
CA PRO A 31 -1.05 -24.19 7.69
C PRO A 31 -0.45 -23.54 6.45
N SER A 32 0.86 -23.32 6.47
CA SER A 32 1.64 -22.80 5.34
C SER A 32 1.53 -23.77 4.16
N LEU A 33 0.75 -23.43 3.17
CA LEU A 33 0.59 -24.20 1.94
C LEU A 33 1.23 -23.45 0.79
N SER A 34 2.43 -23.90 0.40
CA SER A 34 3.12 -23.64 -0.87
C SER A 34 3.58 -22.18 -1.18
N ILE A 35 4.53 -22.08 -2.10
CA ILE A 35 5.23 -20.87 -2.56
C ILE A 35 4.28 -19.78 -3.13
N TRP A 36 3.05 -20.13 -3.49
CA TRP A 36 1.96 -19.24 -3.91
C TRP A 36 0.88 -19.18 -2.82
N GLU A 37 1.25 -18.67 -1.67
CA GLU A 37 0.28 -18.47 -0.59
C GLU A 37 -0.71 -17.38 -0.99
N PRO A 38 -2.02 -17.62 -0.79
CA PRO A 38 -3.06 -16.59 -0.99
C PRO A 38 -2.76 -15.29 -0.25
N ASP A 39 -2.01 -15.38 0.84
CA ASP A 39 -1.55 -14.27 1.66
C ASP A 39 -0.70 -13.28 0.85
N LYS A 40 0.32 -13.74 0.13
CA LYS A 40 1.20 -12.87 -0.68
C LYS A 40 0.45 -12.17 -1.82
N VAL A 41 -0.53 -12.84 -2.42
CA VAL A 41 -1.41 -12.21 -3.41
C VAL A 41 -2.25 -11.10 -2.78
N MET A 42 -2.72 -11.30 -1.56
CA MET A 42 -3.43 -10.27 -0.80
C MET A 42 -2.53 -9.08 -0.48
N HIS A 43 -1.27 -9.29 -0.08
CA HIS A 43 -0.30 -8.21 0.12
C HIS A 43 -0.11 -7.38 -1.15
N VAL A 44 0.12 -8.02 -2.30
CA VAL A 44 0.23 -7.32 -3.60
C VAL A 44 -1.01 -6.47 -3.87
N PHE A 45 -2.21 -7.05 -3.74
CA PHE A 45 -3.45 -6.34 -4.02
C PHE A 45 -3.67 -5.15 -3.07
N VAL A 46 -3.52 -5.39 -1.78
CA VAL A 46 -3.79 -4.40 -0.73
C VAL A 46 -2.85 -3.19 -0.87
N TYR A 47 -1.58 -3.41 -1.16
CA TYR A 47 -0.60 -2.33 -1.35
C TYR A 47 -0.71 -1.66 -2.72
N ALA A 48 -1.20 -2.35 -3.75
CA ALA A 48 -1.56 -1.70 -5.01
C ALA A 48 -2.71 -0.69 -4.81
N VAL A 49 -3.76 -1.08 -4.08
CA VAL A 49 -4.87 -0.18 -3.72
C VAL A 49 -4.39 0.97 -2.85
N MET A 50 -3.57 0.69 -1.82
CA MET A 50 -3.01 1.72 -0.94
C MET A 50 -2.23 2.78 -1.72
N THR A 51 -1.38 2.36 -2.64
CA THR A 51 -0.58 3.26 -3.47
C THR A 51 -1.46 4.10 -4.38
N PHE A 52 -2.50 3.52 -4.97
CA PHE A 52 -3.46 4.26 -5.78
C PHE A 52 -4.20 5.32 -4.97
N LEU A 53 -4.71 4.97 -3.78
CA LEU A 53 -5.41 5.91 -2.90
C LEU A 53 -4.48 7.05 -2.44
N THR A 54 -3.25 6.72 -2.07
CA THR A 54 -2.22 7.70 -1.68
C THR A 54 -1.89 8.65 -2.84
N PHE A 55 -1.78 8.12 -4.07
CA PHE A 55 -1.57 8.94 -5.26
C PHE A 55 -2.75 9.89 -5.52
N GLN A 56 -3.99 9.41 -5.43
CA GLN A 56 -5.17 10.25 -5.61
C GLN A 56 -5.27 11.35 -4.55
N TRP A 57 -4.90 11.04 -3.31
CA TRP A 57 -4.81 12.03 -2.26
C TRP A 57 -3.75 13.09 -2.58
N PHE A 58 -2.50 12.71 -2.92
CA PHE A 58 -1.47 13.65 -3.32
C PHE A 58 -1.86 14.48 -4.56
N LYS A 59 -2.52 13.85 -5.53
CA LYS A 59 -3.02 14.54 -6.71
C LYS A 59 -4.05 15.61 -6.35
N SER A 60 -4.86 15.38 -5.35
CA SER A 60 -5.98 16.26 -5.00
C SER A 60 -5.55 17.50 -4.20
N PHE A 61 -4.41 17.46 -3.49
CA PHE A 61 -4.07 18.54 -2.57
C PHE A 61 -2.65 19.09 -2.71
N SER A 62 -1.71 18.31 -3.24
CA SER A 62 -0.31 18.70 -3.29
C SER A 62 -0.03 19.75 -4.36
N SER A 63 0.76 20.76 -4.00
CA SER A 63 1.28 21.80 -4.91
C SER A 63 2.42 21.30 -5.83
N LEU A 64 2.78 20.01 -5.75
CA LEU A 64 3.76 19.43 -6.66
C LEU A 64 3.25 19.47 -8.10
N ASP A 65 3.99 20.08 -9.02
CA ASP A 65 3.56 20.28 -10.41
C ASP A 65 3.56 18.98 -11.24
N SER A 66 4.42 18.02 -10.90
CA SER A 66 4.61 16.80 -11.68
C SER A 66 3.81 15.63 -11.13
N LEU A 67 2.95 15.03 -11.98
CA LEU A 67 2.23 13.79 -11.67
C LEU A 67 3.19 12.64 -11.37
N ASN A 68 4.30 12.56 -12.08
CA ASN A 68 5.31 11.52 -11.86
C ASN A 68 5.91 11.63 -10.45
N LYS A 69 6.23 12.84 -10.00
CA LYS A 69 6.73 13.05 -8.62
C LYS A 69 5.70 12.61 -7.59
N LYS A 70 4.42 12.93 -7.79
CA LYS A 70 3.33 12.46 -6.90
C LYS A 70 3.25 10.95 -6.86
N ALA A 71 3.37 10.30 -8.02
CA ALA A 71 3.34 8.84 -8.11
C ALA A 71 4.53 8.19 -7.39
N PHE A 72 5.75 8.68 -7.61
CA PHE A 72 6.94 8.16 -6.91
C PHE A 72 6.90 8.38 -5.41
N ILE A 73 6.46 9.54 -4.93
CA ILE A 73 6.29 9.80 -3.49
C ILE A 73 5.26 8.84 -2.90
N SER A 74 4.15 8.60 -3.60
CA SER A 74 3.13 7.65 -3.14
C SER A 74 3.68 6.24 -2.97
N VAL A 75 4.46 5.75 -3.93
CA VAL A 75 5.14 4.45 -3.84
C VAL A 75 6.09 4.41 -2.65
N THR A 76 6.94 5.43 -2.50
CA THR A 76 7.91 5.49 -1.40
C THR A 76 7.20 5.46 -0.04
N VAL A 77 6.15 6.25 0.13
CA VAL A 77 5.36 6.28 1.38
C VAL A 77 4.74 4.92 1.66
N CYS A 78 4.19 4.25 0.66
CA CYS A 78 3.55 2.94 0.85
C CYS A 78 4.55 1.82 1.15
N ILE A 79 5.73 1.81 0.51
CA ILE A 79 6.79 0.85 0.82
C ILE A 79 7.29 1.06 2.26
N LEU A 80 7.54 2.30 2.67
CA LEU A 80 7.94 2.60 4.04
C LEU A 80 6.86 2.20 5.06
N TYR A 81 5.60 2.40 4.71
CA TYR A 81 4.49 1.98 5.56
C TYR A 81 4.45 0.45 5.72
N GLY A 82 4.63 -0.31 4.64
CA GLY A 82 4.75 -1.77 4.67
C GLY A 82 5.89 -2.22 5.57
N PHE A 83 7.07 -1.65 5.37
CA PHE A 83 8.24 -1.97 6.18
C PHE A 83 8.02 -1.69 7.68
N ILE A 84 7.35 -0.58 8.02
CA ILE A 84 7.01 -0.27 9.43
C ILE A 84 6.06 -1.33 10.00
N ILE A 85 5.07 -1.79 9.23
CA ILE A 85 4.16 -2.87 9.66
C ILE A 85 4.94 -4.16 9.91
N GLU A 86 5.85 -4.55 9.03
CA GLU A 86 6.70 -5.72 9.20
C GLU A 86 7.57 -5.62 10.48
N LEU A 87 8.10 -4.43 10.77
CA LEU A 87 8.83 -4.20 12.02
C LEU A 87 7.93 -4.31 13.26
N ILE A 88 6.68 -3.87 13.18
CA ILE A 88 5.70 -4.05 14.25
C ILE A 88 5.39 -5.54 14.44
N GLN A 89 5.25 -6.30 13.37
CA GLN A 89 5.01 -7.75 13.42
C GLN A 89 6.17 -8.49 14.07
N LEU A 90 7.41 -8.03 13.89
CA LEU A 90 8.60 -8.61 14.53
C LEU A 90 8.52 -8.64 16.07
N ILE A 91 7.85 -7.65 16.66
CA ILE A 91 7.72 -7.54 18.13
C ILE A 91 6.44 -8.18 18.69
N LEU A 92 5.55 -8.69 17.82
CA LEU A 92 4.32 -9.34 18.24
C LEU A 92 4.55 -10.83 18.46
N PRO A 93 4.05 -11.43 19.58
CA PRO A 93 4.31 -12.83 19.90
C PRO A 93 3.74 -13.84 18.89
N THR A 94 2.70 -13.45 18.14
CA THR A 94 1.97 -14.30 17.20
C THR A 94 2.28 -14.02 15.73
N ARG A 95 3.24 -13.15 15.47
CA ARG A 95 3.66 -12.75 14.12
C ARG A 95 5.18 -12.84 14.00
N SER A 96 5.68 -12.82 12.79
CA SER A 96 7.10 -12.75 12.48
C SER A 96 7.33 -11.79 11.33
N PHE A 97 8.50 -11.19 11.28
CA PHE A 97 8.94 -10.45 10.11
C PHE A 97 9.10 -11.41 8.91
N ASP A 98 8.43 -11.13 7.81
CA ASP A 98 8.58 -11.88 6.57
C ASP A 98 9.03 -10.97 5.42
N LEU A 99 10.27 -11.17 4.97
CA LEU A 99 10.82 -10.42 3.83
C LEU A 99 10.03 -10.66 2.54
N LEU A 100 9.40 -11.82 2.38
CA LEU A 100 8.59 -12.11 1.19
C LEU A 100 7.28 -11.32 1.19
N ASP A 101 6.73 -11.01 2.35
CA ASP A 101 5.56 -10.15 2.47
C ASP A 101 5.92 -8.71 2.11
N GLU A 102 7.07 -8.21 2.55
CA GLU A 102 7.56 -6.89 2.13
C GLU A 102 7.88 -6.82 0.63
N LEU A 103 8.40 -7.89 0.04
CA LEU A 103 8.57 -7.97 -1.41
C LEU A 103 7.21 -7.94 -2.13
N ALA A 104 6.20 -8.65 -1.63
CA ALA A 104 4.84 -8.64 -2.17
C ALA A 104 4.21 -7.24 -2.06
N ASN A 105 4.37 -6.55 -0.94
CA ASN A 105 3.96 -5.16 -0.74
C ASN A 105 4.59 -4.25 -1.80
N SER A 106 5.90 -4.36 -1.99
CA SER A 106 6.66 -3.57 -2.97
C SER A 106 6.21 -3.84 -4.40
N ILE A 107 5.95 -5.10 -4.76
CA ILE A 107 5.39 -5.47 -6.08
C ILE A 107 4.04 -4.81 -6.29
N GLY A 108 3.15 -4.84 -5.29
CA GLY A 108 1.86 -4.15 -5.35
C GLY A 108 1.99 -2.66 -5.61
N CYS A 109 2.90 -2.00 -4.90
CA CYS A 109 3.21 -0.58 -5.10
C CYS A 109 3.70 -0.29 -6.53
N LEU A 110 4.60 -1.11 -7.07
CA LEU A 110 5.16 -0.94 -8.42
C LEU A 110 4.13 -1.20 -9.52
N LEU A 111 3.23 -2.18 -9.34
CA LEU A 111 2.12 -2.42 -10.27
C LEU A 111 1.19 -1.21 -10.34
N SER A 112 0.86 -0.64 -9.18
CA SER A 112 0.05 0.59 -9.13
C SER A 112 0.77 1.77 -9.80
N LEU A 113 2.07 1.95 -9.56
CA LEU A 113 2.89 2.97 -10.22
C LEU A 113 2.82 2.83 -11.75
N THR A 114 3.03 1.63 -12.26
CA THR A 114 2.99 1.35 -13.70
C THR A 114 1.63 1.73 -14.28
N GLY A 115 0.55 1.31 -13.64
CA GLY A 115 -0.82 1.69 -14.04
C GLY A 115 -1.01 3.21 -14.06
N ILE A 116 -0.61 3.90 -13.00
CA ILE A 116 -0.72 5.36 -12.89
C ILE A 116 0.03 6.06 -14.04
N LEU A 117 1.27 5.66 -14.33
CA LEU A 117 2.10 6.28 -15.36
C LEU A 117 1.53 6.03 -16.76
N VAL A 118 1.09 4.81 -17.07
CA VAL A 118 0.49 4.46 -18.36
C VAL A 118 -0.80 5.24 -18.61
N PHE A 119 -1.70 5.31 -17.62
CA PHE A 119 -2.95 6.06 -17.77
C PHE A 119 -2.74 7.57 -17.81
N SER A 120 -1.72 8.08 -17.11
CA SER A 120 -1.40 9.51 -17.14
C SER A 120 -0.81 9.94 -18.49
N SER A 121 -0.05 9.09 -19.15
CA SER A 121 0.55 9.40 -20.46
C SER A 121 -0.47 9.44 -21.61
N LYS A 122 -1.56 8.69 -21.50
CA LYS A 122 -2.65 8.66 -22.50
C LYS A 122 -3.58 9.89 -22.45
N ARG A 123 -3.45 10.75 -21.45
CA ARG A 123 -4.28 11.95 -21.26
C ARG A 123 -3.57 13.26 -21.70
N LYS A 124 -2.40 13.16 -22.27
CA LYS A 124 -1.69 14.25 -22.94
C LYS A 124 -1.95 14.19 -24.45
#